data_f6c3f284d1ada9455f29f4a226a59e98
#
_entry.id   f6c3f284d1ada9455f29f4a226a59e98
#
_cell.length_a   1.000
_cell.length_b   1.000
_cell.length_c   1.000
_cell.angle_alpha   90.00
_cell.angle_beta   90.00
_cell.angle_gamma   90.00
#
_symmetry.space_group_name_H-M   'P 1'
#
loop_
_entity.id
_entity.type
_entity.pdbx_description
1 polymer ?
#
loop_
_entity_poly.entity_id
_entity_poly.type
_entity_poly.pdbx_seq_one_letter_code
_entity_poly.pdbx_strand_id
1 'polypeptide(L)'
;MEQLSVTVRGDSMWPTLKSGDVIICRTYNGEALLPKQIIVFPSPFDSTNILIKRIKSVENQLLFVEGDNPDPTASSDSHNFGKINSSTVIAVFE
;
A
#
# COMPACT_ATOMS: atom_id res chain seq x y z
N MET A 1 10.51 2.72 18.08
CA MET A 1 9.87 2.78 16.75
C MET A 1 8.41 2.44 16.88
N GLU A 2 7.55 3.28 16.36
CA GLU A 2 6.12 3.06 16.49
C GLU A 2 5.64 2.00 15.52
N GLN A 3 4.68 1.23 15.96
CA GLN A 3 4.06 0.19 15.16
C GLN A 3 2.55 0.43 15.06
N LEU A 4 1.98 -0.02 13.97
CA LEU A 4 0.56 0.13 13.67
C LEU A 4 0.00 -1.23 13.25
N SER A 5 -1.08 -1.64 13.88
CA SER A 5 -1.80 -2.85 13.53
C SER A 5 -2.82 -2.53 12.45
N VAL A 6 -2.77 -3.25 11.36
CA VAL A 6 -3.67 -3.02 10.22
C VAL A 6 -4.38 -4.32 9.86
N THR A 7 -5.70 -4.26 9.73
CA THR A 7 -6.49 -5.41 9.27
C THR A 7 -6.67 -5.34 7.76
N VAL A 8 -6.27 -6.39 7.07
CA VAL A 8 -6.42 -6.49 5.62
C VAL A 8 -7.89 -6.71 5.26
N ARG A 9 -8.39 -5.93 4.32
CA ARG A 9 -9.75 -6.06 3.81
C ARG A 9 -9.73 -6.21 2.30
N GLY A 10 -10.50 -7.16 1.80
CA GLY A 10 -10.55 -7.48 0.38
C GLY A 10 -9.36 -8.31 -0.08
N ASP A 11 -9.30 -8.57 -1.37
CA ASP A 11 -8.41 -9.57 -1.96
C ASP A 11 -7.32 -8.96 -2.84
N SER A 12 -7.10 -7.65 -2.79
CA SER A 12 -6.15 -6.99 -3.69
C SER A 12 -4.70 -7.46 -3.51
N MET A 13 -4.36 -7.96 -2.33
CA MET A 13 -3.02 -8.44 -2.02
C MET A 13 -2.92 -9.96 -1.93
N TRP A 14 -3.99 -10.67 -2.29
CA TRP A 14 -3.96 -12.13 -2.36
C TRP A 14 -2.96 -12.58 -3.44
N PRO A 15 -2.18 -13.63 -3.26
CA PRO A 15 -2.15 -14.55 -2.11
C PRO A 15 -1.19 -14.14 -0.98
N THR A 16 -0.50 -13.02 -1.10
CA THR A 16 0.49 -12.57 -0.10
C THR A 16 -0.19 -12.24 1.23
N LEU A 17 -1.28 -11.47 1.15
CA LEU A 17 -2.09 -11.12 2.30
C LEU A 17 -3.53 -11.43 1.97
N LYS A 18 -4.26 -11.96 2.95
CA LYS A 18 -5.66 -12.37 2.78
C LYS A 18 -6.57 -11.50 3.62
N SER A 19 -7.78 -11.29 3.14
CA SER A 19 -8.79 -10.55 3.88
C SER A 19 -8.95 -11.15 5.29
N GLY A 20 -8.91 -10.31 6.30
CA GLY A 20 -8.96 -10.71 7.70
C GLY A 20 -7.60 -10.85 8.37
N ASP A 21 -6.51 -10.90 7.60
CA ASP A 21 -5.17 -10.92 8.19
C ASP A 21 -4.93 -9.62 8.97
N VAL A 22 -4.25 -9.74 10.11
CA VAL A 22 -3.79 -8.59 10.87
C VAL A 22 -2.28 -8.51 10.71
N ILE A 23 -1.79 -7.40 10.19
CA ILE A 23 -0.37 -7.18 9.97
C ILE A 23 0.13 -6.06 10.87
N ILE A 24 1.38 -6.19 11.31
CA ILE A 24 2.04 -5.16 12.12
C ILE A 24 2.97 -4.38 11.19
N CYS A 25 2.71 -3.10 11.07
CA CYS A 25 3.45 -2.21 10.20
C CYS A 25 4.28 -1.21 11.01
N ARG A 26 5.40 -0.81 10.45
CA ARG A 26 6.22 0.27 10.99
C ARG A 26 5.64 1.61 10.50
N THR A 27 5.44 2.55 11.41
CA THR A 27 5.01 3.90 11.03
C THR A 27 6.04 4.54 10.10
N TYR A 28 5.57 5.16 9.03
CA TYR A 28 6.46 5.79 8.06
C TYR A 28 6.96 7.14 8.58
N ASN A 29 8.28 7.34 8.51
CA ASN A 29 8.94 8.54 9.05
C ASN A 29 9.64 9.37 7.96
N GLY A 30 9.34 9.15 6.70
CA GLY A 30 9.95 9.90 5.61
C GLY A 30 11.25 9.30 5.08
N GLU A 31 11.62 8.11 5.52
CA GLU A 31 12.78 7.41 4.98
C GLU A 31 12.57 7.02 3.51
N ALA A 32 13.66 6.69 2.82
CA ALA A 32 13.58 6.27 1.42
C ALA A 32 12.75 5.00 1.29
N LEU A 33 11.83 5.00 0.34
CA LEU A 33 11.01 3.83 0.00
C LEU A 33 11.60 3.13 -1.22
N LEU A 34 11.46 1.82 -1.27
CA LEU A 34 12.05 0.98 -2.30
C LEU A 34 10.99 0.14 -2.99
N PRO A 35 11.22 -0.24 -4.26
CA PRO A 35 10.36 -1.22 -4.92
C PRO A 35 10.26 -2.51 -4.10
N LYS A 36 9.10 -3.17 -4.19
CA LYS A 36 8.73 -4.40 -3.51
C LYS A 36 8.27 -4.23 -2.06
N GLN A 37 8.45 -3.06 -1.46
CA GLN A 37 7.87 -2.80 -0.15
C GLN A 37 6.35 -2.73 -0.23
N ILE A 38 5.68 -3.21 0.82
CA ILE A 38 4.23 -3.09 0.97
C ILE A 38 3.96 -1.89 1.86
N ILE A 39 3.09 -1.01 1.41
CA ILE A 39 2.78 0.23 2.12
C ILE A 39 1.29 0.38 2.38
N VAL A 40 0.98 1.19 3.39
CA VAL A 40 -0.38 1.55 3.81
C VAL A 40 -0.55 3.04 3.56
N PHE A 41 -1.60 3.42 2.86
CA PHE A 41 -1.85 4.82 2.51
C PHE A 41 -3.34 5.05 2.25
N PRO A 42 -3.83 6.30 2.37
CA PRO A 42 -5.23 6.59 2.06
C PRO A 42 -5.45 6.61 0.54
N SER A 43 -6.60 6.12 0.12
CA SER A 43 -6.96 6.13 -1.30
C SER A 43 -7.00 7.57 -1.83
N PRO A 44 -6.40 7.83 -3.02
CA PRO A 44 -6.53 9.15 -3.65
C PRO A 44 -7.99 9.51 -4.04
N PHE A 45 -8.84 8.50 -4.22
CA PHE A 45 -10.25 8.72 -4.54
C PHE A 45 -11.11 8.99 -3.31
N ASP A 46 -10.72 8.44 -2.15
CA ASP A 46 -11.48 8.56 -0.92
C ASP A 46 -10.54 8.37 0.27
N SER A 47 -10.15 9.46 0.89
CA SER A 47 -9.15 9.43 1.96
C SER A 47 -9.62 8.71 3.22
N THR A 48 -10.91 8.37 3.33
CA THR A 48 -11.40 7.56 4.45
C THR A 48 -11.16 6.08 4.21
N ASN A 49 -10.81 5.69 3.00
CA ASN A 49 -10.52 4.31 2.62
C ASN A 49 -9.02 4.10 2.61
N ILE A 50 -8.53 3.24 3.49
CA ILE A 50 -7.10 2.95 3.64
C ILE A 50 -6.75 1.74 2.78
N LEU A 51 -5.72 1.89 1.95
CA LEU A 51 -5.28 0.87 1.02
C LEU A 51 -3.95 0.27 1.45
N ILE A 52 -3.74 -1.00 1.09
CA ILE A 52 -2.49 -1.72 1.26
C ILE A 52 -2.07 -2.19 -0.13
N LYS A 53 -0.92 -1.75 -0.60
CA LYS A 53 -0.41 -2.08 -1.93
C LYS A 53 1.09 -2.28 -1.90
N ARG A 54 1.63 -2.89 -2.95
CA ARG A 54 3.07 -3.07 -3.12
C ARG A 54 3.64 -1.99 -4.03
N ILE A 55 4.77 -1.43 -3.68
CA ILE A 55 5.49 -0.49 -4.55
C ILE A 55 6.09 -1.26 -5.71
N LYS A 56 5.74 -0.87 -6.93
CA LYS A 56 6.35 -1.40 -8.14
C LYS A 56 7.58 -0.58 -8.54
N SER A 57 7.47 0.73 -8.49
CA SER A 57 8.57 1.62 -8.85
C SER A 57 8.52 2.91 -8.05
N VAL A 58 9.69 3.52 -7.90
CA VAL A 58 9.87 4.79 -7.18
C VAL A 58 10.59 5.75 -8.11
N GLU A 59 10.03 6.95 -8.26
CA GLU A 59 10.63 8.02 -9.04
C GLU A 59 10.55 9.30 -8.20
N ASN A 60 11.67 9.68 -7.59
CA ASN A 60 11.70 10.77 -6.61
C ASN A 60 10.71 10.48 -5.48
N GLN A 61 9.70 11.32 -5.30
CA GLN A 61 8.68 11.15 -4.28
C GLN A 61 7.40 10.48 -4.81
N LEU A 62 7.41 10.05 -6.07
CA LEU A 62 6.24 9.43 -6.69
C LEU A 62 6.38 7.92 -6.69
N LEU A 63 5.32 7.25 -6.28
CA LEU A 63 5.27 5.80 -6.15
C LEU A 63 4.23 5.23 -7.10
N PHE A 64 4.61 4.25 -7.89
CA PHE A 64 3.65 3.45 -8.63
C PHE A 64 3.38 2.20 -7.79
N VAL A 65 2.13 2.01 -7.40
CA VAL A 65 1.72 0.92 -6.53
C VAL A 65 0.74 0.00 -7.21
N GLU A 66 0.78 -1.28 -6.83
CA GLU A 66 -0.16 -2.26 -7.38
C GLU A 66 -0.48 -3.35 -6.36
N GLY A 67 -1.62 -4.00 -6.52
CA GLY A 67 -1.98 -5.16 -5.72
C GLY A 67 -1.26 -6.40 -6.22
N ASP A 68 -1.05 -7.36 -5.33
CA ASP A 68 -0.41 -8.64 -5.67
C ASP A 68 -1.37 -9.61 -6.37
N ASN A 69 -2.69 -9.37 -6.29
CA ASN A 69 -3.65 -10.25 -6.91
C ASN A 69 -3.51 -10.20 -8.43
N PRO A 70 -3.36 -11.35 -9.10
CA PRO A 70 -3.23 -11.37 -10.56
C PRO A 70 -4.52 -10.98 -11.30
N ASP A 71 -5.67 -10.98 -10.62
CA ASP A 71 -6.91 -10.52 -11.22
C ASP A 71 -6.95 -8.99 -11.23
N PRO A 72 -6.94 -8.34 -12.40
CA PRO A 72 -6.91 -6.89 -12.46
C PRO A 72 -8.17 -6.23 -11.91
N THR A 73 -9.26 -6.95 -11.77
CA THR A 73 -10.51 -6.40 -11.21
C THR A 73 -10.54 -6.44 -9.69
N ALA A 74 -9.60 -7.14 -9.06
CA ALA A 74 -9.56 -7.30 -7.60
C ALA A 74 -8.84 -6.15 -6.90
N SER A 75 -8.26 -5.21 -7.64
CA SER A 75 -7.45 -4.15 -7.08
C SER A 75 -7.73 -2.82 -7.75
N SER A 76 -7.87 -1.77 -6.94
CA SER A 76 -7.79 -0.39 -7.41
C SER A 76 -6.42 0.13 -7.00
N ASP A 77 -5.60 0.48 -7.98
CA ASP A 77 -4.21 0.85 -7.73
C ASP A 77 -3.73 1.93 -8.71
N SER A 78 -2.41 2.09 -8.89
CA SER A 78 -1.88 3.13 -9.76
C SER A 78 -2.30 3.00 -11.22
N HIS A 79 -2.76 1.82 -11.65
CA HIS A 79 -3.36 1.68 -12.99
C HIS A 79 -4.66 2.47 -13.10
N ASN A 80 -5.33 2.73 -11.98
CA ASN A 80 -6.60 3.46 -11.92
C ASN A 80 -6.42 4.91 -11.51
N PHE A 81 -5.59 5.18 -10.49
CA PHE A 81 -5.49 6.54 -9.92
C PHE A 81 -4.12 7.18 -10.10
N GLY A 82 -3.20 6.52 -10.83
CA GLY A 82 -1.87 7.07 -11.08
C GLY A 82 -0.91 6.93 -9.90
N LYS A 83 0.23 7.60 -10.00
CA LYS A 83 1.24 7.57 -8.95
C LYS A 83 0.76 8.34 -7.71
N ILE A 84 1.23 7.89 -6.55
CA ILE A 84 0.94 8.58 -5.28
C ILE A 84 2.22 9.22 -4.76
N ASN A 85 2.06 10.26 -3.95
CA ASN A 85 3.21 10.93 -3.32
C ASN A 85 3.56 10.19 -2.03
N SER A 86 4.86 9.97 -1.81
CA SER A 86 5.36 9.29 -0.61
C SER A 86 4.93 9.97 0.69
N SER A 87 4.65 11.28 0.65
CA SER A 87 4.18 12.01 1.84
C SER A 87 2.83 11.52 2.35
N THR A 88 2.06 10.78 1.55
CA THR A 88 0.77 10.24 1.97
C THR A 88 0.88 8.87 2.63
N VAL A 89 2.05 8.24 2.60
CA VAL A 89 2.25 6.92 3.19
C VAL A 89 2.12 6.99 4.71
N ILE A 90 1.33 6.08 5.28
CA ILE A 90 1.09 6.00 6.72
C ILE A 90 2.08 5.04 7.37
N ALA A 91 2.28 3.88 6.76
CA ALA A 91 3.07 2.82 7.36
C ALA A 91 3.65 1.88 6.29
N VAL A 92 4.63 1.11 6.69
CA VAL A 92 5.32 0.14 5.84
C VAL A 92 5.25 -1.24 6.52
N PHE A 93 4.84 -2.24 5.78
CA PHE A 93 4.85 -3.63 6.23
C PHE A 93 6.13 -4.31 5.75
N GLU A 94 6.87 -4.85 6.69
CA GLU A 94 8.13 -5.53 6.38
C GLU A 94 8.06 -7.03 6.61
#